data_c81b7d560c930ca2fc8c4f82955a05f7
#
_entry.id   c81b7d560c930ca2fc8c4f82955a05f7
#
_cell.length_a   1.000
_cell.length_b   1.000
_cell.length_c   1.000
_cell.angle_alpha   90.00
_cell.angle_beta   90.00
_cell.angle_gamma   90.00
#
_symmetry.space_group_name_H-M   'P 1'
#
loop_
_entity.id
_entity.type
_entity.pdbx_description
1 polymer ?
#
loop_
_entity_poly.entity_id
_entity_poly.type
_entity_poly.pdbx_seq_one_letter_code
_entity_poly.pdbx_strand_id
1 'polypeptide(L)'
;NSGGKYHLILNSDVYFEPSVLEFLAAYMDAHTDVAQVQPNVVYPDGEQQYTCRLLPTPANLIFRRFLPKRMVENMNIRYQLKFDDHKKEMNGPYHQGSFMFFRLECFKKVGLFDERFFMYPEDIDITRRMHRWYRTMFVPSVTIVHAHRAASYKSKKMLKIHMVNMIKYFNKWGWIVDKERSAWNRKLLEELRYKK
;
A
#
# COMPACT_ATOMS: atom_id res chain seq x y z
N ASN A 1 -15.93 -18.12 -10.41
CA ASN A 1 -16.71 -16.93 -10.81
C ASN A 1 -17.61 -16.49 -9.66
N SER A 2 -17.06 -15.68 -8.74
CA SER A 2 -17.90 -14.97 -7.79
C SER A 2 -18.59 -13.85 -8.56
N GLY A 3 -19.93 -13.84 -8.63
CA GLY A 3 -20.71 -12.74 -9.21
C GLY A 3 -20.68 -11.46 -8.36
N GLY A 4 -19.67 -11.30 -7.52
CA GLY A 4 -19.50 -10.16 -6.63
C GLY A 4 -19.02 -8.92 -7.39
N LYS A 5 -19.43 -7.74 -6.95
CA LYS A 5 -18.98 -6.43 -7.45
C LYS A 5 -17.60 -6.05 -6.90
N TYR A 6 -17.32 -6.45 -5.66
CA TYR A 6 -16.11 -6.16 -4.91
C TYR A 6 -15.40 -7.42 -4.46
N HIS A 7 -14.11 -7.30 -4.18
CA HIS A 7 -13.27 -8.38 -3.69
C HIS A 7 -12.37 -7.85 -2.55
N LEU A 8 -12.41 -8.54 -1.42
CA LEU A 8 -11.58 -8.24 -0.27
C LEU A 8 -10.45 -9.27 -0.14
N ILE A 9 -9.23 -8.78 -0.03
CA ILE A 9 -8.05 -9.55 0.36
C ILE A 9 -7.57 -8.98 1.69
N LEU A 10 -7.43 -9.83 2.68
CA LEU A 10 -7.00 -9.42 4.02
C LEU A 10 -6.08 -10.45 4.67
N ASN A 11 -5.26 -9.99 5.59
CA ASN A 11 -4.47 -10.85 6.46
C ASN A 11 -5.37 -11.49 7.53
N SER A 12 -4.99 -12.69 7.99
CA SER A 12 -5.76 -13.44 9.01
C SER A 12 -5.74 -12.80 10.40
N ASP A 13 -4.93 -11.77 10.64
CA ASP A 13 -4.79 -11.04 11.89
C ASP A 13 -5.37 -9.61 11.81
N VAL A 14 -6.34 -9.41 10.91
CA VAL A 14 -7.12 -8.18 10.77
C VAL A 14 -8.49 -8.35 11.40
N TYR A 15 -8.91 -7.35 12.18
CA TYR A 15 -10.20 -7.30 12.89
C TYR A 15 -10.93 -6.01 12.55
N PHE A 16 -12.23 -6.09 12.29
CA PHE A 16 -13.09 -4.93 12.01
C PHE A 16 -14.57 -5.28 12.20
N GLU A 17 -15.39 -4.25 12.40
CA GLU A 17 -16.83 -4.38 12.47
C GLU A 17 -17.43 -4.54 11.05
N PRO A 18 -18.52 -5.33 10.88
CA PRO A 18 -19.15 -5.54 9.57
C PRO A 18 -19.54 -4.23 8.86
N SER A 19 -19.93 -3.20 9.60
CA SER A 19 -20.26 -1.87 9.09
C SER A 19 -19.13 -1.21 8.26
N VAL A 20 -17.87 -1.61 8.50
CA VAL A 20 -16.73 -1.15 7.69
C VAL A 20 -16.89 -1.58 6.23
N LEU A 21 -17.29 -2.84 5.98
CA LEU A 21 -17.48 -3.33 4.61
C LEU A 21 -18.66 -2.66 3.92
N GLU A 22 -19.75 -2.44 4.66
CA GLU A 22 -20.92 -1.72 4.16
C GLU A 22 -20.56 -0.29 3.75
N PHE A 23 -19.81 0.41 4.61
CA PHE A 23 -19.31 1.75 4.32
C PHE A 23 -18.41 1.78 3.08
N LEU A 24 -17.41 0.86 3.00
CA LEU A 24 -16.47 0.83 1.87
C LEU A 24 -17.16 0.47 0.56
N ALA A 25 -18.17 -0.41 0.58
CA ALA A 25 -18.96 -0.74 -0.59
C ALA A 25 -19.78 0.46 -1.06
N ALA A 26 -20.48 1.15 -0.15
CA ALA A 26 -21.22 2.38 -0.45
C ALA A 26 -20.30 3.50 -0.97
N TYR A 27 -19.11 3.65 -0.36
CA TYR A 27 -18.09 4.60 -0.85
C TYR A 27 -17.69 4.30 -2.29
N MET A 28 -17.40 3.05 -2.62
CA MET A 28 -17.06 2.67 -3.99
C MET A 28 -18.23 2.77 -4.95
N ASP A 29 -19.47 2.57 -4.50
CA ASP A 29 -20.66 2.78 -5.32
C ASP A 29 -20.84 4.25 -5.71
N ALA A 30 -20.53 5.16 -4.79
CA ALA A 30 -20.57 6.60 -5.03
C ALA A 30 -19.39 7.11 -5.89
N HIS A 31 -18.26 6.36 -5.93
CA HIS A 31 -17.03 6.77 -6.63
C HIS A 31 -16.63 5.71 -7.66
N THR A 32 -17.22 5.77 -8.84
CA THR A 32 -17.03 4.74 -9.90
C THR A 32 -15.64 4.72 -10.52
N ASP A 33 -14.86 5.77 -10.35
CA ASP A 33 -13.46 5.92 -10.77
C ASP A 33 -12.44 5.30 -9.78
N VAL A 34 -12.93 4.80 -8.63
CA VAL A 34 -12.09 4.17 -7.59
C VAL A 34 -12.01 2.66 -7.81
N ALA A 35 -10.79 2.13 -7.95
CA ALA A 35 -10.52 0.70 -8.12
C ALA A 35 -10.14 -0.01 -6.83
N GLN A 36 -9.53 0.70 -5.89
CA GLN A 36 -9.07 0.15 -4.61
C GLN A 36 -9.31 1.13 -3.48
N VAL A 37 -9.76 0.61 -2.34
CA VAL A 37 -9.89 1.38 -1.10
C VAL A 37 -9.15 0.68 0.03
N GLN A 38 -8.49 1.48 0.85
CA GLN A 38 -7.89 1.07 2.11
C GLN A 38 -8.42 1.94 3.25
N PRO A 39 -8.98 1.36 4.32
CA PRO A 39 -9.40 2.08 5.51
C PRO A 39 -8.20 2.55 6.34
N ASN A 40 -8.46 3.33 7.38
CA ASN A 40 -7.49 3.56 8.42
C ASN A 40 -7.11 2.25 9.12
N VAL A 41 -5.84 2.05 9.41
CA VAL A 41 -5.34 0.82 10.06
C VAL A 41 -4.60 1.22 11.32
N VAL A 42 -4.94 0.57 12.42
CA VAL A 42 -4.26 0.77 13.71
C VAL A 42 -3.72 -0.55 14.27
N TYR A 43 -2.77 -0.47 15.17
CA TYR A 43 -2.36 -1.58 16.02
C TYR A 43 -3.41 -1.83 17.12
N PRO A 44 -3.36 -2.98 17.83
CA PRO A 44 -4.28 -3.26 18.95
C PRO A 44 -4.23 -2.25 20.10
N ASP A 45 -3.14 -1.52 20.25
CA ASP A 45 -2.96 -0.43 21.23
C ASP A 45 -3.49 0.93 20.73
N GLY A 46 -4.03 0.98 19.50
CA GLY A 46 -4.56 2.18 18.88
C GLY A 46 -3.53 3.02 18.11
N GLU A 47 -2.24 2.66 18.13
CA GLU A 47 -1.24 3.37 17.34
C GLU A 47 -1.49 3.22 15.84
N GLN A 48 -1.25 4.32 15.09
CA GLN A 48 -1.44 4.37 13.64
C GLN A 48 -0.47 3.46 12.87
N GLN A 49 -1.00 2.61 12.00
CA GLN A 49 -0.21 1.93 10.97
C GLN A 49 -0.26 2.73 9.67
N TYR A 50 0.88 3.22 9.24
CA TYR A 50 1.01 4.03 8.02
C TYR A 50 1.00 3.13 6.78
N THR A 51 -0.19 2.78 6.30
CA THR A 51 -0.42 1.81 5.23
C THR A 51 -0.52 2.45 3.85
N CYS A 52 -0.97 3.70 3.75
CA CYS A 52 -0.85 4.51 2.53
C CYS A 52 0.57 5.10 2.46
N ARG A 53 1.27 4.86 1.35
CA ARG A 53 2.70 5.19 1.22
C ARG A 53 3.03 5.70 -0.17
N LEU A 54 4.20 6.31 -0.27
CA LEU A 54 4.82 6.60 -1.57
C LEU A 54 5.25 5.30 -2.27
N LEU A 55 5.40 5.31 -3.58
CA LEU A 55 6.11 4.22 -4.28
C LEU A 55 7.57 4.18 -3.83
N PRO A 56 8.08 2.98 -3.48
CA PRO A 56 9.40 2.85 -2.90
C PRO A 56 10.54 3.07 -3.89
N THR A 57 11.65 3.56 -3.38
CA THR A 57 12.96 3.51 -4.04
C THR A 57 13.75 2.28 -3.58
N PRO A 58 14.82 1.87 -4.29
CA PRO A 58 15.73 0.84 -3.80
C PRO A 58 16.29 1.15 -2.42
N ALA A 59 16.51 2.42 -2.10
CA ALA A 59 16.95 2.85 -0.78
C ALA A 59 15.93 2.50 0.31
N ASN A 60 14.62 2.65 0.05
CA ASN A 60 13.56 2.35 1.02
C ASN A 60 13.43 0.85 1.33
N LEU A 61 13.66 -0.04 0.36
CA LEU A 61 13.38 -1.47 0.53
C LEU A 61 14.63 -2.33 0.69
N ILE A 62 15.73 -1.99 0.00
CA ILE A 62 16.95 -2.79 -0.04
C ILE A 62 18.03 -2.16 0.83
N PHE A 63 18.43 -0.92 0.50
CA PHE A 63 19.62 -0.32 1.10
C PHE A 63 19.43 0.17 2.52
N ARG A 64 18.20 0.38 3.00
CA ARG A 64 17.92 0.82 4.37
C ARG A 64 18.61 -0.05 5.46
N ARG A 65 18.92 -1.30 5.15
CA ARG A 65 19.59 -2.22 6.08
C ARG A 65 21.05 -1.88 6.32
N PHE A 66 21.65 -1.12 5.40
CA PHE A 66 23.06 -0.71 5.42
C PHE A 66 23.23 0.76 5.81
N LEU A 67 22.13 1.46 6.04
CA LEU A 67 22.14 2.88 6.38
C LEU A 67 22.08 3.09 7.91
N PRO A 68 22.68 4.18 8.44
CA PRO A 68 22.52 4.57 9.82
C PRO A 68 21.04 4.74 10.21
N LYS A 69 20.67 4.34 11.44
CA LYS A 69 19.28 4.39 11.93
C LYS A 69 18.63 5.75 11.69
N ARG A 70 19.31 6.86 12.01
CA ARG A 70 18.80 8.22 11.82
C ARG A 70 18.42 8.52 10.34
N MET A 71 19.21 8.04 9.39
CA MET A 71 18.89 8.20 7.96
C MET A 71 17.66 7.38 7.57
N VAL A 72 17.56 6.14 8.09
CA VAL A 72 16.40 5.27 7.87
C VAL A 72 15.12 5.88 8.45
N GLU A 73 15.19 6.46 9.63
CA GLU A 73 14.06 7.15 10.27
C GLU A 73 13.57 8.33 9.42
N ASN A 74 14.49 9.21 9.00
CA ASN A 74 14.14 10.34 8.13
C ASN A 74 13.55 9.88 6.78
N MET A 75 14.10 8.82 6.18
CA MET A 75 13.55 8.23 4.96
C MET A 75 12.15 7.67 5.20
N ASN A 76 11.92 7.01 6.33
CA ASN A 76 10.63 6.42 6.69
C ASN A 76 9.57 7.49 6.95
N ILE A 77 9.90 8.63 7.56
CA ILE A 77 8.98 9.75 7.77
C ILE A 77 8.36 10.17 6.43
N ARG A 78 9.18 10.37 5.41
CA ARG A 78 8.72 10.75 4.09
C ARG A 78 8.04 9.60 3.35
N TYR A 79 8.65 8.40 3.32
CA TYR A 79 8.17 7.24 2.57
C TYR A 79 6.81 6.74 3.06
N GLN A 80 6.62 6.72 4.38
CA GLN A 80 5.41 6.25 5.04
C GLN A 80 4.42 7.40 5.33
N LEU A 81 4.69 8.62 4.85
CA LEU A 81 3.86 9.80 5.06
C LEU A 81 3.59 10.11 6.54
N LYS A 82 4.54 9.79 7.44
CA LYS A 82 4.39 9.98 8.90
C LYS A 82 4.31 11.44 9.35
N PHE A 83 4.56 12.39 8.47
CA PHE A 83 4.41 13.81 8.70
C PHE A 83 2.96 14.29 8.58
N ASP A 84 2.08 13.47 8.00
CA ASP A 84 0.66 13.74 7.84
C ASP A 84 -0.15 13.08 8.97
N ASP A 85 -1.25 13.67 9.37
CA ASP A 85 -2.11 13.16 10.46
C ASP A 85 -3.08 12.05 10.00
N HIS A 86 -3.09 11.72 8.73
CA HIS A 86 -3.92 10.70 8.11
C HIS A 86 -5.42 10.83 8.39
N LYS A 87 -5.93 12.06 8.60
CA LYS A 87 -7.36 12.32 8.84
C LYS A 87 -8.14 12.63 7.58
N LYS A 88 -7.46 12.78 6.44
CA LYS A 88 -8.06 13.09 5.15
C LYS A 88 -7.88 11.94 4.18
N GLU A 89 -8.79 11.87 3.21
CA GLU A 89 -8.65 10.94 2.10
C GLU A 89 -7.40 11.26 1.28
N MET A 90 -6.73 10.21 0.82
CA MET A 90 -5.54 10.33 -0.03
C MET A 90 -5.63 9.39 -1.23
N ASN A 91 -5.33 9.90 -2.43
CA ASN A 91 -5.17 9.06 -3.61
C ASN A 91 -3.72 8.56 -3.68
N GLY A 92 -3.42 7.48 -2.97
CA GLY A 92 -2.06 6.97 -2.77
C GLY A 92 -1.64 5.92 -3.79
N PRO A 93 -0.43 6.01 -4.35
CA PRO A 93 0.04 5.05 -5.35
C PRO A 93 0.46 3.69 -4.79
N TYR A 94 0.48 3.54 -3.48
CA TYR A 94 0.78 2.30 -2.77
C TYR A 94 -0.02 2.18 -1.48
N HIS A 95 -0.75 1.07 -1.34
CA HIS A 95 -1.43 0.63 -0.14
C HIS A 95 -0.88 -0.71 0.32
N GLN A 96 -0.58 -0.82 1.61
CA GLN A 96 -0.03 -2.05 2.19
C GLN A 96 -1.07 -3.17 2.20
N GLY A 97 -0.62 -4.39 1.90
CA GLY A 97 -1.45 -5.57 1.62
C GLY A 97 -2.21 -6.19 2.79
N SER A 98 -2.22 -5.56 3.98
CA SER A 98 -2.95 -6.10 5.13
C SER A 98 -4.47 -6.12 4.94
N PHE A 99 -5.00 -5.16 4.19
CA PHE A 99 -6.42 -5.06 3.82
C PHE A 99 -6.51 -4.37 2.46
N MET A 100 -7.05 -5.05 1.45
CA MET A 100 -7.16 -4.54 0.09
C MET A 100 -8.59 -4.79 -0.43
N PHE A 101 -9.40 -3.74 -0.54
CA PHE A 101 -10.77 -3.83 -1.04
C PHE A 101 -10.85 -3.30 -2.46
N PHE A 102 -11.12 -4.18 -3.42
CA PHE A 102 -11.05 -3.92 -4.85
C PHE A 102 -12.42 -3.92 -5.53
N ARG A 103 -12.56 -3.12 -6.60
CA ARG A 103 -13.60 -3.27 -7.60
C ARG A 103 -13.18 -4.34 -8.61
N LEU A 104 -13.94 -5.43 -8.71
CA LEU A 104 -13.58 -6.60 -9.52
C LEU A 104 -13.43 -6.29 -11.01
N GLU A 105 -14.28 -5.44 -11.56
CA GLU A 105 -14.23 -5.10 -12.99
C GLU A 105 -12.90 -4.46 -13.42
N CYS A 106 -12.22 -3.75 -12.51
CA CYS A 106 -10.93 -3.10 -12.79
C CYS A 106 -9.83 -4.11 -13.14
N PHE A 107 -9.91 -5.33 -12.60
CA PHE A 107 -8.96 -6.39 -12.93
C PHE A 107 -9.00 -6.80 -14.41
N LYS A 108 -10.12 -6.59 -15.13
CA LYS A 108 -10.20 -6.85 -16.57
C LYS A 108 -9.18 -6.02 -17.36
N LYS A 109 -8.92 -4.78 -16.92
CA LYS A 109 -7.95 -3.88 -17.55
C LYS A 109 -6.55 -4.00 -16.96
N VAL A 110 -6.45 -4.18 -15.66
CA VAL A 110 -5.18 -4.12 -14.92
C VAL A 110 -4.50 -5.49 -14.87
N GLY A 111 -5.27 -6.57 -14.98
CA GLY A 111 -4.80 -7.94 -14.75
C GLY A 111 -4.76 -8.30 -13.26
N LEU A 112 -4.61 -9.58 -12.97
CA LEU A 112 -4.53 -10.12 -11.62
C LEU A 112 -3.15 -9.87 -10.98
N PHE A 113 -2.93 -10.40 -9.78
CA PHE A 113 -1.63 -10.37 -9.13
C PHE A 113 -0.54 -11.00 -10.00
N ASP A 114 0.63 -10.40 -9.99
CA ASP A 114 1.79 -10.90 -10.74
C ASP A 114 2.43 -12.06 -9.98
N GLU A 115 2.27 -13.27 -10.47
CA GLU A 115 2.74 -14.51 -9.84
C GLU A 115 4.27 -14.58 -9.63
N ARG A 116 5.03 -13.69 -10.27
CA ARG A 116 6.47 -13.55 -9.99
C ARG A 116 6.77 -13.10 -8.57
N PHE A 117 5.77 -12.47 -7.91
CA PHE A 117 5.88 -11.96 -6.55
C PHE A 117 5.12 -12.87 -5.59
N PHE A 118 5.83 -13.83 -5.02
CA PHE A 118 5.22 -14.73 -4.03
C PHE A 118 4.86 -13.98 -2.72
N MET A 119 5.62 -12.92 -2.35
CA MET A 119 5.43 -12.18 -1.10
C MET A 119 6.14 -10.83 -1.15
N TYR A 120 5.60 -9.84 -0.49
CA TYR A 120 6.07 -8.48 -0.20
C TYR A 120 5.78 -7.41 -1.27
N PRO A 121 6.20 -7.50 -2.56
CA PRO A 121 5.91 -6.41 -3.51
C PRO A 121 4.62 -6.63 -4.32
N GLU A 122 3.86 -7.70 -4.07
CA GLU A 122 2.59 -7.97 -4.76
C GLU A 122 1.58 -6.87 -4.52
N ASP A 123 1.52 -6.33 -3.31
CA ASP A 123 0.66 -5.22 -2.90
C ASP A 123 1.08 -3.90 -3.55
N ILE A 124 2.38 -3.63 -3.60
CA ILE A 124 2.92 -2.46 -4.30
C ILE A 124 2.61 -2.55 -5.79
N ASP A 125 2.84 -3.71 -6.40
CA ASP A 125 2.66 -3.92 -7.84
C ASP A 125 1.21 -3.76 -8.27
N ILE A 126 0.27 -4.41 -7.56
CA ILE A 126 -1.15 -4.34 -7.92
C ILE A 126 -1.72 -2.95 -7.68
N THR A 127 -1.41 -2.31 -6.52
CA THR A 127 -1.87 -0.95 -6.26
C THR A 127 -1.33 0.02 -7.30
N ARG A 128 -0.05 -0.08 -7.65
CA ARG A 128 0.58 0.74 -8.69
C ARG A 128 -0.09 0.56 -10.05
N ARG A 129 -0.41 -0.67 -10.46
CA ARG A 129 -1.12 -0.95 -11.72
C ARG A 129 -2.54 -0.41 -11.71
N MET A 130 -3.27 -0.52 -10.58
CA MET A 130 -4.59 0.09 -10.41
C MET A 130 -4.49 1.62 -10.50
N HIS A 131 -3.53 2.24 -9.79
CA HIS A 131 -3.33 3.69 -9.75
C HIS A 131 -3.03 4.33 -11.11
N ARG A 132 -2.51 3.55 -12.07
CA ARG A 132 -2.27 4.01 -13.45
C ARG A 132 -3.56 4.37 -14.19
N TRP A 133 -4.67 3.70 -13.86
CA TRP A 133 -5.92 3.81 -14.61
C TRP A 133 -7.08 4.33 -13.78
N TYR A 134 -7.01 4.19 -12.48
CA TYR A 134 -8.07 4.46 -11.53
C TYR A 134 -7.51 5.18 -10.30
N ARG A 135 -8.41 5.65 -9.44
CA ARG A 135 -8.01 6.12 -8.11
C ARG A 135 -7.84 4.93 -7.16
N THR A 136 -6.84 5.03 -6.31
CA THR A 136 -6.57 4.10 -5.20
C THR A 136 -6.60 4.89 -3.90
N MET A 137 -7.69 4.75 -3.15
CA MET A 137 -8.02 5.68 -2.08
C MET A 137 -7.70 5.12 -0.70
N PHE A 138 -7.03 5.91 0.11
CA PHE A 138 -7.04 5.77 1.55
C PHE A 138 -8.22 6.56 2.11
N VAL A 139 -9.09 5.89 2.90
CA VAL A 139 -10.35 6.45 3.42
C VAL A 139 -10.37 6.30 4.94
N PRO A 140 -9.97 7.34 5.70
CA PRO A 140 -9.83 7.27 7.16
C PRO A 140 -11.13 7.31 7.93
N SER A 141 -12.28 7.46 7.27
CA SER A 141 -13.60 7.52 7.92
C SER A 141 -13.99 6.23 8.64
N VAL A 142 -13.37 5.11 8.30
CA VAL A 142 -13.51 3.82 8.97
C VAL A 142 -12.15 3.25 9.33
N THR A 143 -12.10 2.54 10.45
CA THR A 143 -10.84 2.02 11.02
C THR A 143 -10.92 0.51 11.22
N ILE A 144 -9.82 -0.16 10.93
CA ILE A 144 -9.61 -1.59 11.20
C ILE A 144 -8.40 -1.77 12.12
N VAL A 145 -8.36 -2.89 12.83
CA VAL A 145 -7.23 -3.28 13.68
C VAL A 145 -6.45 -4.39 13.00
N HIS A 146 -5.13 -4.22 12.86
CA HIS A 146 -4.24 -5.23 12.30
C HIS A 146 -3.17 -5.59 13.35
N ALA A 147 -3.20 -6.82 13.86
CA ALA A 147 -2.35 -7.25 14.96
C ALA A 147 -0.86 -7.39 14.61
N HIS A 148 -0.53 -7.26 13.34
CA HIS A 148 0.82 -7.23 12.73
C HIS A 148 1.92 -7.95 13.50
N ARG A 149 2.15 -9.21 13.14
CA ARG A 149 3.31 -9.96 13.60
C ARG A 149 4.43 -9.80 12.57
N ALA A 150 5.45 -9.00 12.90
CA ALA A 150 6.63 -8.76 12.03
C ALA A 150 7.46 -10.05 11.82
N ALA A 151 6.91 -11.00 11.06
CA ALA A 151 7.53 -12.32 10.82
C ALA A 151 8.79 -12.25 9.93
N SER A 152 8.87 -11.25 9.05
CA SER A 152 9.94 -11.13 8.05
C SER A 152 11.33 -10.84 8.63
N TYR A 153 11.41 -10.33 9.86
CA TYR A 153 12.69 -10.03 10.50
C TYR A 153 13.32 -11.22 11.23
N LYS A 154 12.58 -12.34 11.39
CA LYS A 154 13.00 -13.48 12.24
C LYS A 154 13.60 -14.66 11.46
N SER A 155 13.55 -14.68 10.12
CA SER A 155 14.00 -15.82 9.31
C SER A 155 14.91 -15.40 8.15
N LYS A 156 16.10 -16.01 8.05
CA LYS A 156 17.03 -15.84 6.91
C LYS A 156 16.37 -16.22 5.59
N LYS A 157 15.48 -17.24 5.58
CA LYS A 157 14.71 -17.66 4.39
C LYS A 157 13.77 -16.57 3.92
N MET A 158 13.00 -15.95 4.84
CA MET A 158 12.08 -14.86 4.52
C MET A 158 12.82 -13.61 4.03
N LEU A 159 14.00 -13.34 4.62
CA LEU A 159 14.87 -12.27 4.14
C LEU A 159 15.32 -12.51 2.69
N LYS A 160 15.75 -13.72 2.34
CA LYS A 160 16.15 -14.07 0.96
C LYS A 160 14.99 -13.89 -0.02
N ILE A 161 13.78 -14.37 0.34
CA ILE A 161 12.56 -14.18 -0.47
C ILE A 161 12.28 -12.69 -0.68
N HIS A 162 12.32 -11.90 0.40
CA HIS A 162 12.13 -10.46 0.32
C HIS A 162 13.13 -9.80 -0.65
N MET A 163 14.42 -10.08 -0.49
CA MET A 163 15.46 -9.49 -1.34
C MET A 163 15.28 -9.86 -2.83
N VAL A 164 15.03 -11.15 -3.12
CA VAL A 164 14.82 -11.62 -4.48
C VAL A 164 13.60 -10.93 -5.12
N ASN A 165 12.49 -10.83 -4.38
CA ASN A 165 11.28 -10.21 -4.90
C ASN A 165 11.42 -8.69 -5.06
N MET A 166 12.19 -8.01 -4.20
CA MET A 166 12.50 -6.59 -4.39
C MET A 166 13.36 -6.35 -5.65
N ILE A 167 14.32 -7.22 -5.91
CA ILE A 167 15.11 -7.18 -7.17
C ILE A 167 14.18 -7.36 -8.37
N LYS A 168 13.29 -8.37 -8.36
CA LYS A 168 12.29 -8.56 -9.43
C LYS A 168 11.41 -7.33 -9.62
N TYR A 169 10.96 -6.71 -8.52
CA TYR A 169 10.15 -5.49 -8.56
C TYR A 169 10.88 -4.35 -9.26
N PHE A 170 12.12 -4.06 -8.86
CA PHE A 170 12.89 -2.98 -9.49
C PHE A 170 13.34 -3.29 -10.91
N ASN A 171 13.53 -4.58 -11.27
CA ASN A 171 13.75 -4.99 -12.66
C ASN A 171 12.51 -4.74 -13.53
N LYS A 172 11.30 -4.87 -12.97
CA LYS A 172 10.04 -4.58 -13.67
C LYS A 172 9.80 -3.08 -13.81
N TRP A 173 10.05 -2.30 -12.76
CA TRP A 173 9.59 -0.91 -12.67
C TRP A 173 10.70 0.16 -12.78
N GLY A 174 11.94 -0.26 -12.74
CA GLY A 174 13.10 0.63 -12.80
C GLY A 174 13.76 0.90 -11.45
N TRP A 175 15.08 0.80 -11.45
CA TRP A 175 15.92 1.01 -10.28
C TRP A 175 16.07 2.48 -9.92
N ILE A 176 16.56 3.28 -10.86
CA ILE A 176 16.88 4.70 -10.67
C ILE A 176 15.85 5.56 -11.37
N VAL A 177 15.70 5.39 -12.67
CA VAL A 177 14.77 6.15 -13.49
C VAL A 177 13.41 5.45 -13.51
N ASP A 178 12.41 6.06 -12.86
CA ASP A 178 11.03 5.63 -12.85
C ASP A 178 10.15 6.90 -12.85
N LYS A 179 9.67 7.25 -14.03
CA LYS A 179 8.91 8.48 -14.26
C LYS A 179 7.58 8.50 -13.51
N GLU A 180 6.87 7.37 -13.45
CA GLU A 180 5.59 7.26 -12.72
C GLU A 180 5.81 7.43 -11.22
N ARG A 181 6.79 6.69 -10.65
CA ARG A 181 7.15 6.84 -9.23
C ARG A 181 7.47 8.29 -8.88
N SER A 182 8.27 8.93 -9.71
CA SER A 182 8.68 10.32 -9.48
C SER A 182 7.50 11.29 -9.56
N ALA A 183 6.64 11.12 -10.57
CA ALA A 183 5.49 11.99 -10.78
C ALA A 183 4.43 11.81 -9.69
N TRP A 184 4.03 10.57 -9.39
CA TRP A 184 2.97 10.29 -8.43
C TRP A 184 3.39 10.58 -6.98
N ASN A 185 4.63 10.23 -6.62
CA ASN A 185 5.16 10.58 -5.30
C ASN A 185 5.24 12.09 -5.10
N ARG A 186 5.67 12.85 -6.12
CA ARG A 186 5.72 14.31 -6.07
C ARG A 186 4.32 14.89 -5.91
N LYS A 187 3.36 14.45 -6.74
CA LYS A 187 1.97 14.91 -6.69
C LYS A 187 1.37 14.72 -5.29
N LEU A 188 1.48 13.52 -4.71
CA LEU A 188 0.94 13.24 -3.36
C LEU A 188 1.63 14.09 -2.29
N LEU A 189 2.95 14.29 -2.36
CA LEU A 189 3.68 15.14 -1.42
C LEU A 189 3.26 16.62 -1.51
N GLU A 190 2.99 17.11 -2.72
CA GLU A 190 2.48 18.47 -2.96
C GLU A 190 1.06 18.63 -2.38
N GLU A 191 0.17 17.66 -2.61
CA GLU A 191 -1.19 17.62 -2.07
C GLU A 191 -1.17 17.64 -0.53
N LEU A 192 -0.24 16.91 0.10
CA LEU A 192 -0.05 16.87 1.55
C LEU A 192 0.82 18.02 2.09
N ARG A 193 1.21 18.99 1.25
CA ARG A 193 2.03 20.16 1.64
C ARG A 193 3.33 19.81 2.37
N TYR A 194 3.98 18.73 1.96
CA TYR A 194 5.25 18.31 2.54
C TYR A 194 6.34 19.38 2.32
N LYS A 195 6.86 19.92 3.42
CA LYS A 195 8.02 20.83 3.40
C LYS A 195 9.29 20.01 3.65
N LYS A 196 10.29 20.16 2.76
CA LYS A 196 11.61 19.52 2.93
C LYS A 196 12.37 20.08 4.11
#